data_94aca8d35967ad0747314cc7bd089c62
#
_entry.id   94aca8d35967ad0747314cc7bd089c62
#
_cell.length_a   1.000
_cell.length_b   1.000
_cell.length_c   1.000
_cell.angle_alpha   90.00
_cell.angle_beta   90.00
_cell.angle_gamma   90.00
#
_symmetry.space_group_name_H-M   'P 1'
#
loop_
_entity.id
_entity.type
_entity.pdbx_description
1 polymer ?
#
loop_
_entity_poly.entity_id
_entity_poly.type
_entity_poly.pdbx_seq_one_letter_code
_entity_poly.pdbx_strand_id
1 'polypeptide(L)'
;TGNDYVGGIAGSMGTASVAGLLNTTLGVASYLAFTVDNVHVNGAENGFTITGNERVAGGFGDTIGGSITTVSINNLASIEGNNLVGGFIGLSGPGDLAGADGGLTVNLLGLNYLLKLNNLLSLGQAIEVKIKDTNVNGINDGFTVHAKGSRDSNSVRDYSASGFIAKSGSTKVEDSHVTNLKSVKATDDGGYASGFVAISKTGGLADVADDSSIKSLIEANGLVNAVGYLIPKYTNCTVSFVNGGSVTADVAGGFAADFQSGTVDNSSRGTNDYYAV
;
A
#
# COMPACT_ATOMS: atom_id res chain seq x y z
N THR A 1 -16.11 8.95 9.02
CA THR A 1 -15.34 10.15 8.60
C THR A 1 -14.21 10.39 9.56
N GLY A 2 -13.09 10.81 9.05
CA GLY A 2 -11.90 11.20 9.81
C GLY A 2 -11.11 12.26 9.05
N ASN A 3 -9.97 12.73 9.64
CA ASN A 3 -9.15 13.71 8.96
C ASN A 3 -8.06 13.02 8.13
N ASP A 4 -6.93 12.63 8.71
CA ASP A 4 -5.74 12.23 7.93
C ASP A 4 -5.71 10.74 7.58
N TYR A 5 -5.66 9.86 8.58
CA TYR A 5 -5.59 8.42 8.36
C TYR A 5 -6.92 7.76 8.72
N VAL A 6 -7.64 7.27 7.72
CA VAL A 6 -9.00 6.74 7.90
C VAL A 6 -9.10 5.35 7.29
N GLY A 7 -9.50 4.40 8.10
CA GLY A 7 -9.77 3.03 7.68
C GLY A 7 -11.04 2.48 8.32
N GLY A 8 -11.71 1.58 7.64
CA GLY A 8 -12.88 0.88 8.18
C GLY A 8 -12.54 -0.05 9.35
N ILE A 9 -11.27 -0.48 9.44
CA ILE A 9 -10.73 -1.30 10.54
C ILE A 9 -9.83 -0.44 11.43
N ALA A 10 -8.83 0.23 10.83
CA ALA A 10 -7.92 1.11 11.56
C ALA A 10 -7.40 2.24 10.67
N GLY A 11 -7.20 3.43 11.25
CA GLY A 11 -6.58 4.56 10.54
C GLY A 11 -5.12 4.28 10.21
N SER A 12 -4.33 3.81 11.18
CA SER A 12 -2.93 3.45 10.99
C SER A 12 -2.57 2.21 11.81
N MET A 13 -1.81 1.32 11.22
CA MET A 13 -1.22 0.16 11.88
C MET A 13 0.25 0.03 11.49
N GLY A 14 1.11 -0.08 12.48
CA GLY A 14 2.54 -0.22 12.23
C GLY A 14 3.28 -0.89 13.37
N THR A 15 4.50 -1.30 13.09
CA THR A 15 5.43 -1.68 14.13
C THR A 15 5.73 -0.48 15.01
N ALA A 16 5.70 -0.64 16.33
CA ALA A 16 6.14 0.41 17.25
C ALA A 16 7.56 0.85 16.87
N SER A 17 7.83 2.15 16.92
CA SER A 17 9.02 2.77 16.35
C SER A 17 10.30 1.98 16.64
N VAL A 18 10.89 1.40 15.62
CA VAL A 18 12.16 0.65 15.68
C VAL A 18 13.33 1.55 16.11
N ALA A 19 13.19 2.88 15.98
CA ALA A 19 14.23 3.84 16.32
C ALA A 19 14.71 3.79 17.78
N GLY A 20 13.84 3.45 18.74
CA GLY A 20 14.24 3.26 20.14
C GLY A 20 14.88 1.90 20.44
N LEU A 21 14.70 0.91 19.58
CA LEU A 21 15.13 -0.48 19.77
C LEU A 21 16.44 -0.82 19.05
N LEU A 22 16.89 0.00 18.12
CA LEU A 22 18.16 -0.20 17.40
C LEU A 22 19.40 -0.18 18.31
N ASN A 23 19.27 0.32 19.53
CA ASN A 23 20.35 0.30 20.52
C ASN A 23 20.51 -1.06 21.26
N THR A 24 19.61 -2.02 21.12
CA THR A 24 19.62 -3.22 21.95
C THR A 24 19.25 -4.53 21.28
N THR A 25 19.65 -4.88 20.11
CA THR A 25 19.42 -6.20 19.50
C THR A 25 18.21 -6.32 18.57
N LEU A 26 18.50 -6.38 17.29
CA LEU A 26 17.56 -6.55 16.16
C LEU A 26 16.70 -7.84 16.17
N GLY A 27 16.91 -8.74 17.11
CA GLY A 27 16.06 -9.92 17.30
C GLY A 27 14.64 -9.61 17.81
N VAL A 28 14.39 -8.39 18.30
CA VAL A 28 13.11 -7.99 18.88
C VAL A 28 12.15 -7.42 17.84
N ALA A 29 12.62 -6.97 16.69
CA ALA A 29 11.77 -6.34 15.66
C ALA A 29 10.69 -7.28 15.10
N SER A 30 10.96 -8.58 15.01
CA SER A 30 9.97 -9.57 14.55
C SER A 30 8.80 -9.78 15.53
N TYR A 31 8.97 -9.40 16.80
CA TYR A 31 7.93 -9.52 17.84
C TYR A 31 7.01 -8.30 17.93
N LEU A 32 7.33 -7.22 17.22
CA LEU A 32 6.54 -5.98 17.22
C LEU A 32 5.66 -5.83 15.99
N ALA A 33 5.71 -6.77 15.06
CA ALA A 33 4.85 -6.78 13.89
C ALA A 33 3.39 -7.00 14.31
N PHE A 34 2.47 -6.20 13.76
CA PHE A 34 1.05 -6.43 14.00
C PHE A 34 0.55 -7.68 13.26
N THR A 35 -0.50 -8.27 13.78
CA THR A 35 -1.25 -9.33 13.11
C THR A 35 -2.74 -8.99 13.14
N VAL A 36 -3.38 -9.04 11.98
CA VAL A 36 -4.83 -8.97 11.82
C VAL A 36 -5.27 -10.25 11.14
N ASP A 37 -6.14 -10.98 11.80
CA ASP A 37 -6.63 -12.25 11.28
C ASP A 37 -8.13 -12.41 11.52
N ASN A 38 -8.83 -12.91 10.50
CA ASN A 38 -10.26 -13.22 10.55
C ASN A 38 -11.13 -12.02 10.95
N VAL A 39 -10.98 -10.89 10.25
CA VAL A 39 -11.74 -9.66 10.49
C VAL A 39 -12.67 -9.35 9.33
N HIS A 40 -13.94 -9.11 9.64
CA HIS A 40 -14.96 -8.83 8.64
C HIS A 40 -15.67 -7.51 8.94
N VAL A 41 -15.61 -6.58 7.99
CA VAL A 41 -16.41 -5.35 8.02
C VAL A 41 -17.62 -5.56 7.11
N ASN A 42 -18.80 -5.52 7.67
CA ASN A 42 -20.03 -5.72 6.92
C ASN A 42 -20.88 -4.46 6.97
N GLY A 43 -21.00 -3.77 5.86
CA GLY A 43 -21.95 -2.67 5.68
C GLY A 43 -23.39 -3.18 5.55
N ALA A 44 -24.35 -2.28 5.74
CA ALA A 44 -25.73 -2.54 5.38
C ALA A 44 -25.88 -2.80 3.87
N GLU A 45 -27.05 -3.28 3.43
CA GLU A 45 -27.31 -3.61 2.03
C GLU A 45 -27.10 -2.41 1.08
N ASN A 46 -27.42 -1.21 1.55
CA ASN A 46 -27.19 0.04 0.81
C ASN A 46 -25.74 0.52 0.83
N GLY A 47 -24.89 -0.23 1.51
CA GLY A 47 -23.49 0.08 1.62
C GLY A 47 -23.13 1.10 2.69
N PHE A 48 -21.82 1.34 2.82
CA PHE A 48 -21.27 2.37 3.67
C PHE A 48 -20.21 3.19 2.94
N THR A 49 -19.99 4.39 3.40
CA THR A 49 -19.04 5.34 2.83
C THR A 49 -17.94 5.67 3.83
N ILE A 50 -16.71 5.77 3.34
CA ILE A 50 -15.56 6.21 4.11
C ILE A 50 -15.04 7.51 3.50
N THR A 51 -14.86 8.51 4.34
CA THR A 51 -14.37 9.83 3.90
C THR A 51 -13.26 10.31 4.82
N GLY A 52 -12.21 10.82 4.24
CA GLY A 52 -11.07 11.38 4.97
C GLY A 52 -10.26 12.33 4.10
N ASN A 53 -9.03 12.61 4.52
CA ASN A 53 -8.17 13.57 3.83
C ASN A 53 -6.99 12.87 3.15
N GLU A 54 -6.00 12.34 3.90
CA GLU A 54 -4.73 11.93 3.31
C GLU A 54 -4.67 10.46 2.89
N ARG A 55 -4.85 9.52 3.83
CA ARG A 55 -4.74 8.08 3.60
C ARG A 55 -6.04 7.43 4.01
N VAL A 56 -6.87 7.16 3.04
CA VAL A 56 -8.25 6.75 3.26
C VAL A 56 -8.50 5.39 2.61
N ALA A 57 -9.08 4.46 3.37
CA ALA A 57 -9.32 3.14 2.83
C ALA A 57 -10.48 2.38 3.48
N GLY A 58 -10.95 1.33 2.81
CA GLY A 58 -11.95 0.40 3.32
C GLY A 58 -11.48 -0.38 4.54
N GLY A 59 -10.21 -0.77 4.58
CA GLY A 59 -9.57 -1.47 5.68
C GLY A 59 -8.68 -0.57 6.53
N PHE A 60 -7.53 -0.16 5.98
CA PHE A 60 -6.48 0.53 6.71
C PHE A 60 -6.01 1.77 5.96
N GLY A 61 -6.00 2.93 6.63
CA GLY A 61 -5.44 4.15 6.03
C GLY A 61 -3.93 4.00 5.75
N ASP A 62 -3.19 3.41 6.69
CA ASP A 62 -1.75 3.20 6.61
C ASP A 62 -1.33 1.89 7.28
N THR A 63 -0.36 1.17 6.69
CA THR A 63 0.21 -0.06 7.27
C THR A 63 1.72 -0.14 7.06
N ILE A 64 2.47 -0.44 8.11
CA ILE A 64 3.92 -0.66 8.06
C ILE A 64 4.29 -1.92 8.82
N GLY A 65 4.80 -2.92 8.11
CA GLY A 65 5.13 -4.24 8.67
C GLY A 65 3.88 -5.05 9.02
N GLY A 66 4.06 -6.30 9.42
CA GLY A 66 2.98 -7.13 9.93
C GLY A 66 2.26 -8.00 8.90
N SER A 67 1.21 -8.65 9.39
CA SER A 67 0.46 -9.64 8.61
C SER A 67 -1.05 -9.39 8.72
N ILE A 68 -1.72 -9.44 7.58
CA ILE A 68 -3.17 -9.29 7.44
C ILE A 68 -3.67 -10.52 6.71
N THR A 69 -4.52 -11.32 7.36
CA THR A 69 -4.99 -12.58 6.81
C THR A 69 -6.49 -12.73 7.00
N THR A 70 -7.17 -13.28 6.01
CA THR A 70 -8.60 -13.59 6.06
C THR A 70 -9.45 -12.37 6.44
N VAL A 71 -9.28 -11.28 5.69
CA VAL A 71 -10.01 -10.03 5.94
C VAL A 71 -11.02 -9.77 4.82
N SER A 72 -12.22 -9.33 5.17
CA SER A 72 -13.19 -8.89 4.17
C SER A 72 -13.83 -7.56 4.52
N ILE A 73 -13.99 -6.74 3.49
CA ILE A 73 -14.78 -5.51 3.50
C ILE A 73 -15.97 -5.76 2.59
N ASN A 74 -17.17 -5.81 3.13
CA ASN A 74 -18.38 -6.16 2.39
C ASN A 74 -19.38 -5.01 2.36
N ASN A 75 -20.09 -4.90 1.25
CA ASN A 75 -21.07 -3.84 1.00
C ASN A 75 -20.45 -2.42 1.06
N LEU A 76 -19.27 -2.26 0.49
CA LEU A 76 -18.67 -0.95 0.34
C LEU A 76 -19.41 -0.16 -0.75
N ALA A 77 -19.78 1.09 -0.50
CA ALA A 77 -20.43 1.95 -1.49
C ALA A 77 -19.48 2.99 -2.05
N SER A 78 -18.71 3.67 -1.21
CA SER A 78 -17.72 4.63 -1.69
C SER A 78 -16.62 4.90 -0.69
N ILE A 79 -15.45 5.30 -1.23
CA ILE A 79 -14.32 5.82 -0.47
C ILE A 79 -13.87 7.11 -1.13
N GLU A 80 -13.71 8.16 -0.33
CA GLU A 80 -13.30 9.47 -0.80
C GLU A 80 -12.20 10.06 0.09
N GLY A 81 -11.19 10.61 -0.53
CA GLY A 81 -10.08 11.31 0.14
C GLY A 81 -9.37 12.27 -0.80
N ASN A 82 -8.32 12.91 -0.32
CA ASN A 82 -7.56 13.82 -1.17
C ASN A 82 -6.31 13.19 -1.78
N ASN A 83 -5.56 12.36 -1.05
CA ASN A 83 -4.25 11.89 -1.53
C ASN A 83 -4.25 10.39 -1.89
N LEU A 84 -4.08 9.50 -0.92
CA LEU A 84 -3.96 8.07 -1.13
C LEU A 84 -5.28 7.39 -0.73
N VAL A 85 -6.04 6.95 -1.71
CA VAL A 85 -7.38 6.38 -1.49
C VAL A 85 -7.44 4.96 -2.03
N GLY A 86 -7.54 3.99 -1.13
CA GLY A 86 -7.53 2.56 -1.47
C GLY A 86 -8.80 1.82 -1.05
N GLY A 87 -9.27 0.88 -1.84
CA GLY A 87 -10.37 0.00 -1.46
C GLY A 87 -10.07 -0.77 -0.18
N PHE A 88 -8.83 -1.17 0.03
CA PHE A 88 -8.37 -1.87 1.23
C PHE A 88 -7.32 -1.09 2.03
N ILE A 89 -6.26 -0.57 1.38
CA ILE A 89 -5.19 0.17 2.04
C ILE A 89 -4.86 1.45 1.27
N GLY A 90 -4.71 2.57 1.98
CA GLY A 90 -4.22 3.82 1.41
C GLY A 90 -2.72 3.75 1.12
N LEU A 91 -1.90 3.48 2.14
CA LEU A 91 -0.47 3.26 2.00
C LEU A 91 -0.06 1.94 2.64
N SER A 92 0.63 1.08 1.90
CA SER A 92 1.17 -0.18 2.40
C SER A 92 2.68 -0.26 2.26
N GLY A 93 3.34 -0.58 3.36
CA GLY A 93 4.79 -0.62 3.45
C GLY A 93 5.39 0.74 3.78
N PRO A 94 6.70 0.83 4.06
CA PRO A 94 7.32 2.11 4.25
C PRO A 94 7.12 2.93 2.98
N GLY A 95 6.33 4.00 3.11
CA GLY A 95 6.42 5.12 2.20
C GLY A 95 7.86 5.57 2.17
N ASP A 96 8.22 6.60 1.48
CA ASP A 96 9.59 7.06 1.45
C ASP A 96 10.20 7.08 2.87
N LEU A 97 11.18 6.23 3.13
CA LEU A 97 11.94 6.23 4.39
C LEU A 97 12.65 7.57 4.63
N ALA A 98 12.67 8.42 3.62
CA ALA A 98 13.23 9.77 3.61
C ALA A 98 12.17 10.88 3.54
N GLY A 99 10.88 10.59 3.53
CA GLY A 99 9.81 11.60 3.37
C GLY A 99 9.59 12.44 4.62
N ALA A 100 9.36 13.73 4.43
CA ALA A 100 9.10 14.72 5.47
C ALA A 100 7.79 14.50 6.27
N ASP A 101 7.02 13.47 5.97
CA ASP A 101 5.68 13.23 6.51
C ASP A 101 5.63 12.17 7.61
N GLY A 102 6.65 12.10 8.46
CA GLY A 102 6.63 11.22 9.64
C GLY A 102 6.87 9.73 9.35
N GLY A 103 7.38 9.39 8.18
CA GLY A 103 7.90 8.06 7.87
C GLY A 103 9.05 7.68 8.81
N LEU A 104 9.25 6.40 9.05
CA LEU A 104 10.33 5.86 9.84
C LEU A 104 11.69 6.38 9.31
N THR A 105 12.19 7.47 9.88
CA THR A 105 13.53 7.96 9.58
C THR A 105 14.52 7.02 10.27
N VAL A 106 14.90 5.96 9.60
CA VAL A 106 16.05 5.16 10.03
C VAL A 106 17.29 5.99 9.71
N ASN A 107 17.76 6.76 10.68
CA ASN A 107 19.02 7.48 10.57
C ASN A 107 20.18 6.46 10.65
N LEU A 108 20.46 5.77 9.54
CA LEU A 108 21.55 4.81 9.42
C LEU A 108 22.94 5.49 9.50
N LEU A 109 23.02 6.79 9.33
CA LEU A 109 24.27 7.57 9.36
C LEU A 109 24.85 7.71 10.77
N GLY A 110 24.07 7.47 11.83
CA GLY A 110 24.57 7.42 13.21
C GLY A 110 25.15 6.07 13.62
N LEU A 111 24.94 5.01 12.82
CA LEU A 111 25.43 3.67 13.09
C LEU A 111 26.76 3.44 12.35
N ASN A 112 27.83 3.94 12.90
CA ASN A 112 29.18 3.79 12.38
C ASN A 112 29.71 2.34 12.40
N TYR A 113 28.90 1.32 12.60
CA TYR A 113 29.36 -0.06 12.65
C TYR A 113 28.33 -1.08 12.19
N LEU A 114 28.65 -1.74 11.05
CA LEU A 114 28.33 -3.13 10.75
C LEU A 114 26.91 -3.58 11.16
N LEU A 115 25.90 -3.12 10.46
CA LEU A 115 24.73 -3.96 10.32
C LEU A 115 25.20 -5.26 9.67
N LYS A 116 25.36 -6.29 10.47
CA LYS A 116 25.60 -7.64 9.94
C LYS A 116 24.45 -7.96 9.00
N LEU A 117 24.72 -8.65 7.92
CA LEU A 117 23.76 -9.02 6.88
C LEU A 117 22.41 -9.53 7.47
N ASN A 118 22.50 -10.29 8.57
CA ASN A 118 21.34 -10.80 9.31
C ASN A 118 20.43 -9.67 9.88
N ASN A 119 20.98 -8.53 10.21
CA ASN A 119 20.23 -7.41 10.77
C ASN A 119 19.42 -6.67 9.71
N LEU A 120 19.98 -6.58 8.50
CA LEU A 120 19.29 -5.95 7.37
C LEU A 120 18.15 -6.83 6.84
N LEU A 121 18.35 -8.15 6.82
CA LEU A 121 17.32 -9.13 6.53
C LEU A 121 16.17 -9.03 7.54
N SER A 122 16.49 -8.95 8.83
CA SER A 122 15.50 -8.82 9.91
C SER A 122 14.73 -7.49 9.80
N LEU A 123 15.40 -6.40 9.41
CA LEU A 123 14.74 -5.12 9.17
C LEU A 123 13.79 -5.22 7.96
N GLY A 124 14.24 -5.79 6.85
CA GLY A 124 13.39 -6.00 5.67
C GLY A 124 12.13 -6.81 6.01
N GLN A 125 12.27 -7.88 6.79
CA GLN A 125 11.14 -8.68 7.26
C GLN A 125 10.22 -7.92 8.21
N ALA A 126 10.75 -7.05 9.07
CA ALA A 126 9.97 -6.28 10.03
C ALA A 126 9.11 -5.19 9.38
N ILE A 127 9.53 -4.67 8.24
CA ILE A 127 8.79 -3.63 7.50
C ILE A 127 7.90 -4.21 6.39
N GLU A 128 8.07 -5.48 6.01
CA GLU A 128 7.25 -6.14 5.01
C GLU A 128 5.80 -6.27 5.50
N VAL A 129 4.86 -5.86 4.68
CA VAL A 129 3.42 -6.09 4.89
C VAL A 129 3.02 -7.34 4.11
N LYS A 130 2.47 -8.33 4.80
CA LYS A 130 1.94 -9.55 4.19
C LYS A 130 0.42 -9.53 4.24
N ILE A 131 -0.20 -9.65 3.07
CA ILE A 131 -1.66 -9.65 2.91
C ILE A 131 -2.06 -10.94 2.22
N LYS A 132 -2.97 -11.69 2.82
CA LYS A 132 -3.44 -12.93 2.25
C LYS A 132 -4.95 -13.13 2.48
N ASP A 133 -5.61 -13.81 1.53
CA ASP A 133 -7.03 -14.16 1.60
C ASP A 133 -7.92 -12.95 1.94
N THR A 134 -7.69 -11.83 1.25
CA THR A 134 -8.36 -10.56 1.55
C THR A 134 -9.29 -10.14 0.43
N ASN A 135 -10.52 -9.75 0.78
CA ASN A 135 -11.55 -9.40 -0.18
C ASN A 135 -12.13 -8.01 0.07
N VAL A 136 -12.27 -7.23 -1.00
CA VAL A 136 -13.03 -5.98 -1.02
C VAL A 136 -14.22 -6.15 -1.94
N ASN A 137 -15.41 -6.14 -1.37
CA ASN A 137 -16.64 -6.38 -2.08
C ASN A 137 -17.54 -5.14 -2.02
N GLY A 138 -17.82 -4.56 -3.17
CA GLY A 138 -18.79 -3.47 -3.29
C GLY A 138 -20.23 -3.96 -3.18
N ILE A 139 -21.16 -3.00 -3.02
CA ILE A 139 -22.59 -3.23 -3.22
C ILE A 139 -22.87 -3.73 -4.65
N ASN A 140 -24.06 -4.23 -4.91
CA ASN A 140 -24.43 -4.76 -6.22
C ASN A 140 -24.26 -3.76 -7.38
N ASP A 141 -24.53 -2.48 -7.14
CA ASP A 141 -24.33 -1.40 -8.11
C ASP A 141 -22.88 -0.95 -8.25
N GLY A 142 -22.00 -1.58 -7.51
CA GLY A 142 -20.58 -1.31 -7.46
C GLY A 142 -20.18 -0.19 -6.51
N PHE A 143 -18.91 -0.22 -6.09
CA PHE A 143 -18.36 0.84 -5.25
C PHE A 143 -17.42 1.78 -6.01
N THR A 144 -17.24 2.97 -5.47
CA THR A 144 -16.39 4.00 -6.06
C THR A 144 -15.23 4.36 -5.16
N VAL A 145 -14.07 4.66 -5.76
CA VAL A 145 -12.87 5.14 -5.07
C VAL A 145 -12.43 6.44 -5.72
N HIS A 146 -12.33 7.51 -4.94
CA HIS A 146 -12.03 8.83 -5.47
C HIS A 146 -10.98 9.58 -4.64
N ALA A 147 -9.82 9.87 -5.24
CA ALA A 147 -8.81 10.79 -4.74
C ALA A 147 -9.04 12.19 -5.37
N LYS A 148 -9.45 13.15 -4.55
CA LYS A 148 -9.92 14.49 -4.98
C LYS A 148 -8.86 15.58 -4.89
N GLY A 149 -7.70 15.28 -4.32
CA GLY A 149 -6.64 16.26 -4.14
C GLY A 149 -6.15 16.82 -5.47
N SER A 150 -5.73 18.06 -5.51
CA SER A 150 -5.06 18.68 -6.65
C SER A 150 -3.58 18.85 -6.38
N ARG A 151 -2.76 18.65 -7.40
CA ARG A 151 -1.32 18.86 -7.31
C ARG A 151 -1.04 20.33 -7.07
N ASP A 152 -0.58 20.66 -5.87
CA ASP A 152 0.05 21.97 -5.64
C ASP A 152 1.45 21.90 -6.25
N SER A 153 1.82 22.92 -7.01
CA SER A 153 3.11 23.02 -7.72
C SER A 153 4.35 22.84 -6.83
N ASN A 154 4.18 22.92 -5.51
CA ASN A 154 5.22 22.74 -4.51
C ASN A 154 5.11 21.42 -3.71
N SER A 155 4.12 20.59 -3.95
CA SER A 155 3.94 19.33 -3.21
C SER A 155 4.36 18.13 -4.06
N VAL A 156 5.30 17.35 -3.53
CA VAL A 156 5.70 16.02 -4.08
C VAL A 156 4.68 14.94 -3.65
N ARG A 157 3.40 15.29 -3.55
CA ARG A 157 2.39 14.36 -3.07
C ARG A 157 1.85 13.51 -4.22
N ASP A 158 1.81 12.20 -4.02
CA ASP A 158 1.20 11.28 -4.93
C ASP A 158 -0.32 11.28 -4.69
N TYR A 159 -1.09 11.66 -5.68
CA TYR A 159 -2.55 11.52 -5.67
C TYR A 159 -2.91 10.22 -6.35
N SER A 160 -3.43 9.28 -5.58
CA SER A 160 -3.73 7.98 -6.15
C SER A 160 -4.99 7.35 -5.59
N ALA A 161 -5.73 6.69 -6.47
CA ALA A 161 -6.93 5.94 -6.16
C ALA A 161 -6.81 4.50 -6.66
N SER A 162 -7.26 3.53 -5.88
CA SER A 162 -7.28 2.13 -6.34
C SER A 162 -8.38 1.31 -5.69
N GLY A 163 -8.77 0.24 -6.35
CA GLY A 163 -9.71 -0.73 -5.79
C GLY A 163 -9.15 -1.51 -4.60
N PHE A 164 -7.81 -1.63 -4.45
CA PHE A 164 -7.19 -2.36 -3.35
C PHE A 164 -6.14 -1.52 -2.61
N ILE A 165 -4.97 -1.24 -3.18
CA ILE A 165 -3.90 -0.45 -2.53
C ILE A 165 -3.58 0.79 -3.35
N ALA A 166 -3.70 1.98 -2.77
CA ALA A 166 -3.36 3.21 -3.49
C ALA A 166 -1.86 3.33 -3.74
N LYS A 167 -1.02 3.12 -2.72
CA LYS A 167 0.44 3.09 -2.86
C LYS A 167 1.03 1.92 -2.10
N SER A 168 1.84 1.12 -2.78
CA SER A 168 2.44 -0.10 -2.26
C SER A 168 3.95 -0.04 -2.33
N GLY A 169 4.59 -0.31 -1.18
CA GLY A 169 6.01 -0.62 -1.05
C GLY A 169 6.18 -1.84 -0.15
N SER A 170 7.25 -2.60 -0.25
CA SER A 170 7.55 -3.75 0.65
C SER A 170 6.34 -4.62 1.01
N THR A 171 5.44 -4.86 0.08
CA THR A 171 4.15 -5.52 0.32
C THR A 171 4.05 -6.82 -0.49
N LYS A 172 3.64 -7.89 0.16
CA LYS A 172 3.30 -9.16 -0.48
C LYS A 172 1.79 -9.37 -0.37
N VAL A 173 1.13 -9.55 -1.49
CA VAL A 173 -0.31 -9.80 -1.56
C VAL A 173 -0.55 -11.14 -2.25
N GLU A 174 -1.29 -12.01 -1.58
CA GLU A 174 -1.67 -13.33 -2.09
C GLU A 174 -3.18 -13.55 -1.97
N ASP A 175 -3.78 -14.25 -2.93
CA ASP A 175 -5.16 -14.72 -2.90
C ASP A 175 -6.15 -13.60 -2.50
N SER A 176 -6.00 -12.41 -3.09
CA SER A 176 -6.77 -11.25 -2.68
C SER A 176 -7.55 -10.65 -3.84
N HIS A 177 -8.81 -10.24 -3.58
CA HIS A 177 -9.75 -9.95 -4.63
C HIS A 177 -10.53 -8.66 -4.39
N VAL A 178 -10.79 -7.95 -5.48
CA VAL A 178 -11.70 -6.80 -5.53
C VAL A 178 -12.87 -7.17 -6.42
N THR A 179 -14.10 -7.03 -5.91
CA THR A 179 -15.31 -7.33 -6.67
C THR A 179 -16.30 -6.16 -6.65
N ASN A 180 -17.07 -6.04 -7.71
CA ASN A 180 -18.06 -4.98 -7.87
C ASN A 180 -17.43 -3.56 -7.79
N LEU A 181 -16.31 -3.35 -8.46
CA LEU A 181 -15.72 -2.03 -8.60
C LEU A 181 -16.46 -1.27 -9.71
N LYS A 182 -16.96 -0.06 -9.42
CA LYS A 182 -17.69 0.77 -10.37
C LYS A 182 -16.81 1.84 -11.00
N SER A 183 -16.10 2.58 -10.15
CA SER A 183 -15.27 3.67 -10.64
C SER A 183 -14.09 3.89 -9.72
N VAL A 184 -12.92 4.07 -10.35
CA VAL A 184 -11.74 4.57 -9.67
C VAL A 184 -11.33 5.87 -10.34
N LYS A 185 -11.26 6.94 -9.57
CA LYS A 185 -10.90 8.25 -10.09
C LYS A 185 -9.81 8.89 -9.23
N ALA A 186 -8.74 9.35 -9.85
CA ALA A 186 -7.80 10.31 -9.29
C ALA A 186 -7.94 11.64 -10.04
N THR A 187 -7.36 12.73 -9.50
CA THR A 187 -7.43 14.02 -10.15
C THR A 187 -6.74 14.01 -11.51
N ASP A 188 -7.18 14.90 -12.38
CA ASP A 188 -6.69 15.03 -13.76
C ASP A 188 -5.32 15.73 -13.85
N ASP A 189 -4.66 16.06 -12.74
CA ASP A 189 -3.36 16.72 -12.69
C ASP A 189 -2.34 15.86 -11.94
N GLY A 190 -1.71 14.94 -12.68
CA GLY A 190 -0.68 14.03 -12.17
C GLY A 190 -1.20 12.92 -11.25
N GLY A 191 -2.48 12.58 -11.34
CA GLY A 191 -3.08 11.51 -10.54
C GLY A 191 -2.86 10.12 -11.12
N TYR A 192 -2.89 9.10 -10.25
CA TYR A 192 -2.76 7.68 -10.61
C TYR A 192 -4.02 6.92 -10.21
N ALA A 193 -4.61 6.15 -11.10
CA ALA A 193 -5.77 5.34 -10.77
C ALA A 193 -5.67 3.92 -11.31
N SER A 194 -6.13 2.94 -10.52
CA SER A 194 -6.14 1.55 -10.97
C SER A 194 -7.20 0.69 -10.29
N GLY A 195 -7.48 -0.45 -10.91
CA GLY A 195 -8.39 -1.43 -10.32
C GLY A 195 -7.83 -2.11 -9.07
N PHE A 196 -6.51 -2.38 -8.99
CA PHE A 196 -5.92 -3.10 -7.86
C PHE A 196 -4.83 -2.32 -7.12
N VAL A 197 -3.76 -1.88 -7.77
CA VAL A 197 -2.70 -1.09 -7.15
C VAL A 197 -2.37 0.13 -7.99
N ALA A 198 -2.53 1.35 -7.45
CA ALA A 198 -2.26 2.54 -8.26
C ALA A 198 -0.76 2.77 -8.44
N ILE A 199 0.01 2.77 -7.36
CA ILE A 199 1.47 2.93 -7.41
C ILE A 199 2.13 1.73 -6.72
N SER A 200 3.01 1.03 -7.45
CA SER A 200 3.85 -0.05 -6.92
C SER A 200 5.31 0.30 -7.08
N LYS A 201 6.02 0.47 -5.97
CA LYS A 201 7.45 0.79 -5.97
C LYS A 201 8.19 0.06 -4.86
N THR A 202 9.49 -0.09 -5.00
CA THR A 202 10.33 -0.67 -3.97
C THR A 202 10.25 0.17 -2.69
N GLY A 203 10.06 -0.47 -1.54
CA GLY A 203 10.12 0.24 -0.26
C GLY A 203 11.51 0.85 -0.03
N GLY A 204 11.52 2.10 0.31
CA GLY A 204 12.56 3.11 0.56
C GLY A 204 14.02 2.81 0.91
N LEU A 205 14.57 1.60 0.70
CA LEU A 205 16.01 1.42 0.74
C LEU A 205 16.71 1.91 -0.55
N ALA A 206 15.97 2.11 -1.63
CA ALA A 206 16.53 2.63 -2.87
C ALA A 206 16.95 4.11 -2.76
N ASP A 207 16.26 4.90 -1.94
CA ASP A 207 16.62 6.30 -1.71
C ASP A 207 17.83 6.46 -0.77
N VAL A 208 18.15 5.42 0.02
CA VAL A 208 19.39 5.38 0.81
C VAL A 208 20.61 5.06 -0.07
N ALA A 209 20.40 4.54 -1.27
CA ALA A 209 21.47 4.14 -2.21
C ALA A 209 22.13 5.32 -2.95
N ASP A 210 21.63 6.54 -2.81
CA ASP A 210 22.30 7.75 -3.34
C ASP A 210 23.53 8.16 -2.48
N ASP A 211 23.64 7.64 -1.25
CA ASP A 211 24.87 7.77 -0.48
C ASP A 211 25.91 6.73 -0.96
N SER A 212 27.00 7.22 -1.54
CA SER A 212 28.07 6.40 -2.13
C SER A 212 28.69 5.39 -1.15
N SER A 213 28.64 5.66 0.16
CA SER A 213 29.14 4.75 1.20
C SER A 213 28.20 3.54 1.42
N ILE A 214 26.88 3.75 1.27
CA ILE A 214 25.90 2.68 1.39
C ILE A 214 25.83 1.85 0.10
N LYS A 215 25.95 2.51 -1.05
CA LYS A 215 26.00 1.82 -2.35
C LYS A 215 27.15 0.80 -2.42
N SER A 216 28.34 1.17 -1.96
CA SER A 216 29.49 0.25 -1.91
C SER A 216 29.29 -0.91 -0.92
N LEU A 217 28.56 -0.70 0.17
CA LEU A 217 28.21 -1.74 1.14
C LEU A 217 27.18 -2.71 0.57
N ILE A 218 26.22 -2.20 -0.20
CA ILE A 218 25.20 -2.96 -0.92
C ILE A 218 25.85 -3.85 -1.98
N GLU A 219 26.75 -3.31 -2.76
CA GLU A 219 27.44 -4.03 -3.84
C GLU A 219 28.42 -5.10 -3.32
N ALA A 220 29.09 -4.86 -2.19
CA ALA A 220 30.13 -5.74 -1.67
C ALA A 220 29.61 -6.98 -0.91
N ASN A 221 28.40 -6.98 -0.38
CA ASN A 221 27.94 -7.99 0.59
C ASN A 221 26.75 -8.85 0.17
N GLY A 222 26.37 -8.89 -1.10
CA GLY A 222 25.30 -9.78 -1.57
C GLY A 222 23.91 -9.44 -0.99
N LEU A 223 23.57 -8.17 -0.86
CA LEU A 223 22.32 -7.63 -0.35
C LEU A 223 21.08 -8.03 -1.18
N VAL A 224 21.25 -8.82 -2.22
CA VAL A 224 20.19 -9.29 -3.13
C VAL A 224 18.99 -9.90 -2.36
N ASN A 225 19.26 -10.59 -1.25
CA ASN A 225 18.18 -11.20 -0.46
C ASN A 225 17.40 -10.20 0.39
N ALA A 226 18.05 -9.16 0.91
CA ALA A 226 17.36 -8.12 1.69
C ALA A 226 16.44 -7.26 0.79
N VAL A 227 16.89 -6.97 -0.42
CA VAL A 227 16.09 -6.25 -1.43
C VAL A 227 14.82 -7.02 -1.79
N GLY A 228 14.84 -8.35 -1.77
CA GLY A 228 13.67 -9.18 -2.04
C GLY A 228 12.47 -8.92 -1.11
N TYR A 229 12.70 -8.48 0.14
CA TYR A 229 11.62 -8.10 1.07
C TYR A 229 11.01 -6.74 0.75
N LEU A 230 11.73 -5.90 0.03
CA LEU A 230 11.32 -4.53 -0.29
C LEU A 230 10.55 -4.44 -1.61
N ILE A 231 10.61 -5.48 -2.43
CA ILE A 231 9.96 -5.51 -3.73
C ILE A 231 8.53 -6.01 -3.55
N PRO A 232 7.51 -5.23 -3.95
CA PRO A 232 6.13 -5.68 -3.92
C PRO A 232 5.90 -6.94 -4.75
N LYS A 233 5.00 -7.80 -4.27
CA LYS A 233 4.60 -8.99 -5.01
C LYS A 233 3.09 -9.20 -4.92
N TYR A 234 2.47 -9.50 -6.05
CA TYR A 234 1.04 -9.77 -6.18
C TYR A 234 0.85 -11.14 -6.83
N THR A 235 0.30 -12.08 -6.08
CA THR A 235 0.11 -13.45 -6.54
C THR A 235 -1.36 -13.84 -6.43
N ASN A 236 -1.94 -14.35 -7.49
CA ASN A 236 -3.33 -14.78 -7.54
C ASN A 236 -4.32 -13.69 -7.09
N CYS A 237 -4.08 -12.46 -7.55
CA CYS A 237 -4.89 -11.30 -7.21
C CYS A 237 -5.82 -10.95 -8.38
N THR A 238 -7.06 -10.59 -8.08
CA THR A 238 -8.02 -10.26 -9.12
C THR A 238 -8.79 -8.97 -8.83
N VAL A 239 -9.20 -8.28 -9.88
CA VAL A 239 -10.15 -7.18 -9.81
C VAL A 239 -11.26 -7.42 -10.83
N SER A 240 -12.50 -7.25 -10.41
CA SER A 240 -13.67 -7.25 -11.30
C SER A 240 -14.48 -5.99 -11.16
N PHE A 241 -14.86 -5.44 -12.30
CA PHE A 241 -15.71 -4.26 -12.39
C PHE A 241 -17.16 -4.67 -12.63
N VAL A 242 -18.09 -3.85 -12.17
CA VAL A 242 -19.47 -3.92 -12.65
C VAL A 242 -19.54 -3.48 -14.11
N ASN A 243 -20.62 -3.82 -14.81
CA ASN A 243 -20.80 -3.40 -16.19
C ASN A 243 -20.73 -1.87 -16.32
N GLY A 244 -19.95 -1.37 -17.26
CA GLY A 244 -19.67 0.05 -17.43
C GLY A 244 -18.72 0.66 -16.39
N GLY A 245 -17.98 -0.17 -15.67
CA GLY A 245 -16.98 0.31 -14.71
C GLY A 245 -15.81 1.03 -15.40
N SER A 246 -15.20 1.99 -14.71
CA SER A 246 -14.18 2.87 -15.29
C SER A 246 -13.01 3.14 -14.35
N VAL A 247 -11.85 3.44 -14.94
CA VAL A 247 -10.66 3.98 -14.25
C VAL A 247 -10.28 5.27 -14.96
N THR A 248 -10.16 6.37 -14.21
CA THR A 248 -9.92 7.71 -14.75
C THR A 248 -8.83 8.44 -13.95
N ALA A 249 -7.74 8.83 -14.61
CA ALA A 249 -6.63 9.63 -14.07
C ALA A 249 -5.67 9.98 -15.21
N ASP A 250 -4.66 10.80 -14.95
CA ASP A 250 -3.56 11.04 -15.91
C ASP A 250 -2.81 9.74 -16.24
N VAL A 251 -2.59 8.92 -15.22
CA VAL A 251 -2.00 7.58 -15.39
C VAL A 251 -3.01 6.55 -14.88
N ALA A 252 -3.58 5.77 -15.80
CA ALA A 252 -4.65 4.83 -15.51
C ALA A 252 -4.28 3.41 -15.91
N GLY A 253 -4.68 2.42 -15.10
CA GLY A 253 -4.43 1.01 -15.38
C GLY A 253 -5.49 0.07 -14.81
N GLY A 254 -5.80 -1.00 -15.53
CA GLY A 254 -6.80 -1.97 -15.09
C GLY A 254 -6.42 -2.73 -13.83
N PHE A 255 -5.16 -3.12 -13.69
CA PHE A 255 -4.60 -3.74 -12.50
C PHE A 255 -3.66 -2.78 -11.76
N ALA A 256 -2.69 -2.20 -12.45
CA ALA A 256 -1.74 -1.24 -11.90
C ALA A 256 -1.64 -0.01 -12.81
N ALA A 257 -1.47 1.19 -12.23
CA ALA A 257 -1.27 2.42 -12.99
C ALA A 257 0.22 2.73 -13.17
N ASP A 258 0.96 2.92 -12.09
CA ASP A 258 2.41 3.13 -12.10
C ASP A 258 3.12 1.94 -11.42
N PHE A 259 3.72 1.08 -12.22
CA PHE A 259 4.37 -0.14 -11.76
C PHE A 259 5.89 -0.02 -11.92
N GLN A 260 6.52 0.70 -10.99
CA GLN A 260 7.96 0.95 -11.03
C GLN A 260 8.78 -0.27 -10.60
N SER A 261 8.25 -1.07 -9.65
CA SER A 261 8.88 -2.31 -9.23
C SER A 261 7.84 -3.29 -8.71
N GLY A 262 8.17 -4.57 -8.78
CA GLY A 262 7.32 -5.64 -8.26
C GLY A 262 7.24 -6.83 -9.20
N THR A 263 6.46 -7.82 -8.79
CA THR A 263 6.07 -8.97 -9.61
C THR A 263 4.57 -9.17 -9.53
N VAL A 264 3.96 -9.48 -10.67
CA VAL A 264 2.55 -9.87 -10.77
C VAL A 264 2.52 -11.28 -11.33
N ASP A 265 2.00 -12.22 -10.56
CA ASP A 265 1.97 -13.62 -10.91
C ASP A 265 0.55 -14.19 -10.75
N ASN A 266 0.08 -14.90 -11.78
CA ASN A 266 -1.26 -15.47 -11.83
C ASN A 266 -2.39 -14.52 -11.42
N SER A 267 -2.21 -13.22 -11.69
CA SER A 267 -3.16 -12.18 -11.32
C SER A 267 -3.86 -11.68 -12.57
N SER A 268 -5.13 -11.32 -12.44
CA SER A 268 -5.92 -10.89 -13.57
C SER A 268 -6.94 -9.80 -13.20
N ARG A 269 -7.38 -9.08 -14.22
CA ARG A 269 -8.66 -8.37 -14.18
C ARG A 269 -9.77 -9.34 -14.55
N GLY A 270 -10.96 -9.15 -14.00
CA GLY A 270 -12.14 -9.93 -14.35
C GLY A 270 -12.56 -9.74 -15.82
N THR A 271 -13.51 -10.53 -16.25
CA THR A 271 -13.98 -10.59 -17.64
C THR A 271 -14.92 -9.45 -18.06
N ASN A 272 -15.33 -8.58 -17.15
CA ASN A 272 -16.23 -7.45 -17.46
C ASN A 272 -15.46 -6.33 -18.15
N ASP A 273 -16.05 -5.79 -19.21
CA ASP A 273 -15.48 -4.66 -19.94
C ASP A 273 -15.39 -3.42 -19.05
N TYR A 274 -14.24 -2.78 -19.04
CA TYR A 274 -14.05 -1.47 -18.47
C TYR A 274 -13.20 -0.62 -19.42
N TYR A 275 -13.31 0.67 -19.32
CA TYR A 275 -12.53 1.62 -20.09
C TYR A 275 -11.56 2.34 -19.17
N ALA A 276 -10.24 2.30 -19.49
CA ALA A 276 -9.24 3.19 -18.92
C ALA A 276 -9.20 4.45 -19.80
N VAL A 277 -9.45 5.61 -19.23
CA VAL A 277 -9.45 6.91 -19.92
C VAL A 277 -8.51 7.85 -19.19
#